data_ceefd21769dba6e460cdda91ef11009c
#
_entry.id   ceefd21769dba6e460cdda91ef11009c
#
_cell.length_a   1.000
_cell.length_b   1.000
_cell.length_c   1.000
_cell.angle_alpha   90.00
_cell.angle_beta   90.00
_cell.angle_gamma   90.00
#
_symmetry.space_group_name_H-M   'P 1'
#
loop_
_entity.id
_entity.type
_entity.pdbx_description
1 polymer ?
#
loop_
_entity_poly.entity_id
_entity_poly.type
_entity_poly.pdbx_seq_one_letter_code
_entity_poly.pdbx_strand_id
1 'polypeptide(L)'
;MFYEITFSPTGGTKKSADLLSAAWSEKEEINLMNRREDFRKYAFTAEDICLVAVPSFAGRVPAVATERLKQMQGGGAKAILVAVYGNRAYEDTLTELEDTMKDCGFQPVGGAAVVAEHSIFREFAKGRPDAADEAQLKEWSVKLKEKVKKGGSVSFPGNRPYKKYGAIPMTPKAKTCQNCGKCVSICPVGAIPGENPKETHADKCITCMACVSVCPIQARAVNPIALAGAKTMLKKALSGRKENELFL
;
A
#
# COMPACT_ATOMS: atom_id res chain seq x y z
N MET A 1 -2.46 20.25 10.52
CA MET A 1 -2.86 19.86 9.14
C MET A 1 -3.12 18.37 9.07
N PHE A 2 -3.96 17.87 8.12
CA PHE A 2 -4.13 16.43 7.89
C PHE A 2 -3.42 16.04 6.59
N TYR A 3 -2.59 14.99 6.67
CA TYR A 3 -1.82 14.46 5.55
C TYR A 3 -2.25 13.02 5.24
N GLU A 4 -2.42 12.71 3.96
CA GLU A 4 -2.68 11.37 3.48
C GLU A 4 -1.45 10.87 2.70
N ILE A 5 -0.67 9.99 3.33
CA ILE A 5 0.59 9.45 2.81
C ILE A 5 0.34 8.05 2.26
N THR A 6 0.48 7.83 0.95
CA THR A 6 0.08 6.57 0.34
C THR A 6 1.13 5.96 -0.57
N PHE A 7 1.29 4.63 -0.49
CA PHE A 7 1.94 3.83 -1.52
C PHE A 7 0.87 2.97 -2.22
N SER A 8 0.41 3.36 -3.40
CA SER A 8 -0.75 2.74 -4.05
C SER A 8 -0.49 2.38 -5.52
N PRO A 9 0.15 1.23 -5.80
CA PRO A 9 0.52 0.84 -7.16
C PRO A 9 -0.65 0.60 -8.11
N THR A 10 -1.78 0.07 -7.61
CA THR A 10 -2.95 -0.32 -8.41
C THR A 10 -4.25 0.38 -8.01
N GLY A 11 -4.16 1.38 -7.13
CA GLY A 11 -5.30 2.20 -6.72
C GLY A 11 -6.03 1.71 -5.46
N GLY A 12 -5.96 0.44 -5.10
CA GLY A 12 -6.69 -0.13 -3.97
C GLY A 12 -6.33 0.51 -2.63
N THR A 13 -5.04 0.75 -2.37
CA THR A 13 -4.57 1.42 -1.15
C THR A 13 -5.06 2.87 -1.09
N LYS A 14 -5.00 3.61 -2.20
CA LYS A 14 -5.51 5.00 -2.26
C LYS A 14 -7.01 5.04 -1.99
N LYS A 15 -7.80 4.17 -2.64
CA LYS A 15 -9.25 4.08 -2.38
C LYS A 15 -9.55 3.82 -0.91
N SER A 16 -8.81 2.92 -0.26
CA SER A 16 -8.98 2.62 1.17
C SER A 16 -8.61 3.82 2.05
N ALA A 17 -7.52 4.53 1.72
CA ALA A 17 -7.09 5.73 2.42
C ALA A 17 -8.12 6.86 2.30
N ASP A 18 -8.64 7.12 1.10
CA ASP A 18 -9.69 8.12 0.85
C ASP A 18 -10.95 7.87 1.69
N LEU A 19 -11.36 6.61 1.81
CA LEU A 19 -12.52 6.24 2.62
C LEU A 19 -12.27 6.44 4.12
N LEU A 20 -11.08 6.06 4.60
CA LEU A 20 -10.70 6.22 6.01
C LEU A 20 -10.37 7.68 6.38
N SER A 21 -10.08 8.54 5.40
CA SER A 21 -9.86 9.97 5.61
C SER A 21 -11.11 10.83 5.37
N ALA A 22 -12.25 10.25 5.04
CA ALA A 22 -13.47 10.98 4.64
C ALA A 22 -14.03 11.95 5.71
N ALA A 23 -13.70 11.75 7.00
CA ALA A 23 -14.11 12.66 8.07
C ALA A 23 -13.29 13.96 8.14
N TRP A 24 -12.18 14.07 7.39
CA TRP A 24 -11.36 15.28 7.29
C TRP A 24 -11.69 16.03 6.00
N SER A 25 -12.10 17.29 6.13
CA SER A 25 -12.54 18.13 5.00
C SER A 25 -11.38 18.59 4.13
N GLU A 26 -10.21 18.78 4.72
CA GLU A 26 -9.01 19.25 4.05
C GLU A 26 -7.88 18.25 4.28
N LYS A 27 -7.19 17.87 3.21
CA LYS A 27 -6.05 16.98 3.28
C LYS A 27 -4.99 17.35 2.25
N GLU A 28 -3.74 17.16 2.63
CA GLU A 28 -2.60 17.21 1.73
C GLU A 28 -2.16 15.77 1.40
N GLU A 29 -1.96 15.49 0.12
CA GLU A 29 -1.63 14.15 -0.36
C GLU A 29 -0.13 14.01 -0.62
N ILE A 30 0.49 12.98 -0.04
CA ILE A 30 1.89 12.62 -0.27
C ILE A 30 1.93 11.24 -0.93
N ASN A 31 2.42 11.21 -2.18
CA ASN A 31 2.43 9.99 -2.98
C ASN A 31 3.79 9.29 -2.91
N LEU A 32 3.86 8.23 -2.13
CA LEU A 32 5.06 7.39 -2.01
C LEU A 32 5.42 6.60 -3.29
N MET A 33 4.61 6.66 -4.35
CA MET A 33 4.96 6.08 -5.66
C MET A 33 5.90 6.99 -6.46
N ASN A 34 5.98 8.29 -6.13
CA ASN A 34 6.78 9.26 -6.88
C ASN A 34 8.28 9.08 -6.60
N ARG A 35 9.00 8.43 -7.51
CA ARG A 35 10.46 8.19 -7.37
C ARG A 35 11.34 9.43 -7.54
N ARG A 36 10.76 10.54 -8.01
CA ARG A 36 11.47 11.82 -8.22
C ARG A 36 11.30 12.78 -7.05
N GLU A 37 10.45 12.41 -6.09
CA GLU A 37 10.15 13.20 -4.91
C GLU A 37 11.31 13.15 -3.92
N ASP A 38 11.65 14.30 -3.35
CA ASP A 38 12.54 14.35 -2.18
C ASP A 38 11.71 14.32 -0.92
N PHE A 39 11.64 13.15 -0.28
CA PHE A 39 10.85 12.96 0.93
C PHE A 39 11.45 13.61 2.17
N ARG A 40 12.71 14.06 2.14
CA ARG A 40 13.37 14.78 3.25
C ARG A 40 12.77 16.16 3.51
N LYS A 41 12.04 16.72 2.53
CA LYS A 41 11.35 18.00 2.69
C LYS A 41 10.15 17.93 3.63
N TYR A 42 9.63 16.74 3.91
CA TYR A 42 8.47 16.57 4.77
C TYR A 42 8.91 16.50 6.24
N ALA A 43 8.70 17.61 6.95
CA ALA A 43 8.87 17.74 8.37
C ALA A 43 7.52 18.10 8.99
N PHE A 44 7.04 17.26 9.89
CA PHE A 44 5.75 17.41 10.56
C PHE A 44 5.93 17.93 11.99
N THR A 45 4.83 18.29 12.63
CA THR A 45 4.78 18.77 14.00
C THR A 45 3.76 17.96 14.80
N ALA A 46 3.75 18.08 16.12
CA ALA A 46 2.80 17.40 17.00
C ALA A 46 1.32 17.79 16.74
N GLU A 47 1.08 18.91 16.07
CA GLU A 47 -0.26 19.36 15.67
C GLU A 47 -0.76 18.68 14.37
N ASP A 48 0.12 18.01 13.66
CA ASP A 48 -0.21 17.36 12.41
C ASP A 48 -0.77 15.94 12.64
N ILE A 49 -1.59 15.51 11.70
CA ILE A 49 -2.18 14.17 11.69
C ILE A 49 -1.84 13.54 10.33
N CYS A 50 -1.26 12.36 10.36
CA CYS A 50 -0.86 11.63 9.15
C CYS A 50 -1.60 10.30 9.07
N LEU A 51 -2.40 10.08 8.02
CA LEU A 51 -2.88 8.76 7.65
C LEU A 51 -1.87 8.14 6.69
N VAL A 52 -1.23 7.04 7.09
CA VAL A 52 -0.19 6.37 6.32
C VAL A 52 -0.71 5.02 5.84
N ALA A 53 -0.95 4.89 4.54
CA ALA A 53 -1.53 3.68 3.96
C ALA A 53 -0.56 3.00 2.98
N VAL A 54 -0.30 1.71 3.24
CA VAL A 54 0.60 0.88 2.43
C VAL A 54 -0.06 -0.46 2.08
N PRO A 55 0.27 -1.06 0.93
CA PRO A 55 -0.17 -2.42 0.65
C PRO A 55 0.71 -3.43 1.42
N SER A 56 0.12 -4.57 1.73
CA SER A 56 0.86 -5.71 2.28
C SER A 56 1.46 -6.56 1.16
N PHE A 57 2.77 -6.57 1.01
CA PHE A 57 3.49 -7.41 0.05
C PHE A 57 4.10 -8.62 0.78
N ALA A 58 3.52 -9.80 0.56
CA ALA A 58 3.90 -11.04 1.27
C ALA A 58 3.88 -10.89 2.81
N GLY A 59 2.99 -10.06 3.36
CA GLY A 59 2.85 -9.82 4.80
C GLY A 59 3.83 -8.78 5.37
N ARG A 60 4.45 -7.96 4.53
CA ARG A 60 5.42 -6.94 4.89
C ARG A 60 5.10 -5.60 4.21
N VAL A 61 5.63 -4.52 4.73
CA VAL A 61 5.63 -3.22 4.04
C VAL A 61 6.55 -3.31 2.81
N PRO A 62 6.17 -2.77 1.63
CA PRO A 62 7.11 -2.68 0.51
C PRO A 62 8.36 -1.88 0.89
N ALA A 63 9.56 -2.47 0.73
CA ALA A 63 10.82 -1.86 1.16
C ALA A 63 10.99 -0.40 0.67
N VAL A 64 10.64 -0.14 -0.58
CA VAL A 64 10.70 1.22 -1.15
C VAL A 64 9.76 2.21 -0.44
N ALA A 65 8.64 1.76 0.13
CA ALA A 65 7.77 2.62 0.93
C ALA A 65 8.42 2.92 2.29
N THR A 66 8.97 1.90 2.95
CA THR A 66 9.72 2.07 4.21
C THR A 66 10.91 3.01 4.03
N GLU A 67 11.70 2.86 2.96
CA GLU A 67 12.84 3.71 2.64
C GLU A 67 12.43 5.19 2.46
N ARG A 68 11.28 5.45 1.84
CA ARG A 68 10.76 6.81 1.64
C ARG A 68 10.18 7.41 2.92
N LEU A 69 9.46 6.62 3.71
CA LEU A 69 8.96 7.06 5.02
C LEU A 69 10.11 7.43 5.96
N LYS A 70 11.20 6.66 5.96
CA LYS A 70 12.39 6.92 6.77
C LYS A 70 13.13 8.21 6.43
N GLN A 71 12.84 8.86 5.32
CA GLN A 71 13.37 10.17 4.98
C GLN A 71 12.58 11.32 5.61
N MET A 72 11.36 11.08 6.09
CA MET A 72 10.50 12.09 6.68
C MET A 72 10.84 12.32 8.17
N GLN A 73 10.47 13.49 8.68
CA GLN A 73 10.65 13.87 10.09
C GLN A 73 9.28 14.00 10.75
N GLY A 74 8.92 13.06 11.60
CA GLY A 74 7.60 12.96 12.20
C GLY A 74 7.26 14.04 13.23
N GLY A 75 8.25 14.59 13.95
CA GLY A 75 8.07 15.74 14.85
C GLY A 75 6.99 15.58 15.93
N GLY A 76 6.62 14.34 16.27
CA GLY A 76 5.53 14.05 17.20
C GLY A 76 4.14 14.02 16.59
N ALA A 77 4.00 14.13 15.25
CA ALA A 77 2.71 14.04 14.55
C ALA A 77 1.98 12.73 14.86
N LYS A 78 0.67 12.80 15.01
CA LYS A 78 -0.17 11.60 15.23
C LYS A 78 -0.33 10.83 13.94
N ALA A 79 -0.14 9.50 14.00
CA ALA A 79 -0.22 8.64 12.82
C ALA A 79 -1.36 7.62 12.93
N ILE A 80 -2.16 7.52 11.86
CA ILE A 80 -3.14 6.45 11.61
C ILE A 80 -2.52 5.51 10.60
N LEU A 81 -2.34 4.24 10.97
CA LEU A 81 -1.62 3.27 10.15
C LEU A 81 -2.58 2.32 9.43
N VAL A 82 -2.43 2.19 8.13
CA VAL A 82 -3.34 1.39 7.31
C VAL A 82 -2.57 0.38 6.47
N ALA A 83 -2.84 -0.91 6.71
CA ALA A 83 -2.37 -2.00 5.86
C ALA A 83 -3.49 -2.44 4.92
N VAL A 84 -3.24 -2.40 3.60
CA VAL A 84 -4.20 -2.85 2.59
C VAL A 84 -3.72 -4.15 1.97
N TYR A 85 -4.55 -5.19 1.97
CA TYR A 85 -4.12 -6.51 1.53
C TYR A 85 -5.13 -7.21 0.62
N GLY A 86 -4.59 -8.06 -0.27
CA GLY A 86 -5.36 -8.79 -1.30
C GLY A 86 -5.93 -10.11 -0.79
N ASN A 87 -6.76 -10.09 0.27
CA ASN A 87 -7.52 -11.26 0.77
C ASN A 87 -6.70 -12.46 1.33
N ARG A 88 -5.36 -12.39 1.39
CA ARG A 88 -4.57 -13.46 2.01
C ARG A 88 -4.37 -13.21 3.51
N ALA A 89 -3.49 -12.32 3.86
CA ALA A 89 -3.17 -11.86 5.21
C ALA A 89 -2.25 -10.64 5.10
N TYR A 90 -2.27 -9.77 6.10
CA TYR A 90 -1.35 -8.64 6.21
C TYR A 90 -0.17 -8.92 7.16
N GLU A 91 -0.26 -10.00 7.96
CA GLU A 91 0.81 -10.53 8.84
C GLU A 91 1.54 -9.43 9.62
N ASP A 92 2.82 -9.17 9.32
CA ASP A 92 3.63 -8.22 10.09
C ASP A 92 3.59 -6.77 9.53
N THR A 93 2.75 -6.49 8.52
CA THR A 93 2.72 -5.20 7.82
C THR A 93 2.42 -4.02 8.76
N LEU A 94 1.43 -4.15 9.66
CA LEU A 94 1.08 -3.05 10.59
C LEU A 94 2.16 -2.86 11.64
N THR A 95 2.71 -3.94 12.19
CA THR A 95 3.79 -3.90 13.17
C THR A 95 5.07 -3.29 12.57
N GLU A 96 5.43 -3.66 11.33
CA GLU A 96 6.56 -3.06 10.63
C GLU A 96 6.34 -1.58 10.31
N LEU A 97 5.12 -1.22 9.92
CA LEU A 97 4.76 0.18 9.66
C LEU A 97 4.79 0.99 10.97
N GLU A 98 4.30 0.43 12.07
CA GLU A 98 4.36 1.04 13.40
C GLU A 98 5.80 1.37 13.81
N ASP A 99 6.69 0.39 13.74
CA ASP A 99 8.09 0.57 14.10
C ASP A 99 8.75 1.63 13.20
N THR A 100 8.51 1.54 11.88
CA THR A 100 9.03 2.53 10.92
C THR A 100 8.57 3.94 11.26
N MET A 101 7.30 4.14 11.59
CA MET A 101 6.76 5.46 11.90
C MET A 101 7.27 5.98 13.24
N LYS A 102 7.40 5.12 14.25
CA LYS A 102 8.01 5.48 15.54
C LYS A 102 9.48 5.90 15.39
N ASP A 103 10.24 5.15 14.61
CA ASP A 103 11.65 5.47 14.31
C ASP A 103 11.79 6.84 13.61
N CYS A 104 10.79 7.26 12.84
CA CYS A 104 10.73 8.56 12.19
C CYS A 104 10.18 9.68 13.10
N GLY A 105 9.84 9.39 14.35
CA GLY A 105 9.34 10.37 15.33
C GLY A 105 7.84 10.65 15.25
N PHE A 106 7.04 9.79 14.62
CA PHE A 106 5.58 9.86 14.66
C PHE A 106 5.00 9.13 15.89
N GLN A 107 3.75 9.43 16.22
CA GLN A 107 3.00 8.80 17.30
C GLN A 107 1.81 8.00 16.73
N PRO A 108 1.93 6.68 16.52
CA PRO A 108 0.80 5.85 16.12
C PRO A 108 -0.31 5.87 17.16
N VAL A 109 -1.54 6.24 16.77
CA VAL A 109 -2.69 6.39 17.68
C VAL A 109 -3.88 5.52 17.29
N GLY A 110 -3.91 4.97 16.08
CA GLY A 110 -4.96 4.09 15.59
C GLY A 110 -4.60 3.55 14.21
N GLY A 111 -5.42 2.65 13.68
CA GLY A 111 -5.20 2.12 12.34
C GLY A 111 -6.24 1.12 11.89
N ALA A 112 -6.04 0.57 10.69
CA ALA A 112 -6.91 -0.43 10.10
C ALA A 112 -6.15 -1.43 9.21
N ALA A 113 -6.65 -2.66 9.15
CA ALA A 113 -6.31 -3.59 8.07
C ALA A 113 -7.51 -3.70 7.12
N VAL A 114 -7.29 -3.37 5.85
CA VAL A 114 -8.36 -3.25 4.85
C VAL A 114 -8.15 -4.22 3.71
N VAL A 115 -9.21 -4.95 3.35
CA VAL A 115 -9.19 -5.84 2.20
C VAL A 115 -9.46 -5.07 0.91
N ALA A 116 -8.61 -5.28 -0.08
CA ALA A 116 -8.81 -4.76 -1.43
C ALA A 116 -8.65 -5.87 -2.47
N GLU A 117 -9.08 -5.60 -3.71
CA GLU A 117 -8.86 -6.52 -4.83
C GLU A 117 -7.38 -6.87 -4.95
N HIS A 118 -7.08 -8.16 -5.08
CA HIS A 118 -5.69 -8.62 -5.15
C HIS A 118 -5.02 -8.15 -6.43
N SER A 119 -3.92 -7.42 -6.31
CA SER A 119 -3.24 -6.77 -7.44
C SER A 119 -2.74 -7.72 -8.54
N ILE A 120 -2.43 -8.98 -8.20
CA ILE A 120 -1.93 -10.00 -9.14
C ILE A 120 -3.05 -10.96 -9.55
N PHE A 121 -3.80 -11.50 -8.59
CA PHE A 121 -4.88 -12.49 -8.81
C PHE A 121 -6.24 -11.81 -8.65
N ARG A 122 -6.61 -10.98 -9.62
CA ARG A 122 -7.72 -10.03 -9.55
C ARG A 122 -9.11 -10.65 -9.35
N GLU A 123 -9.26 -11.94 -9.47
CA GLU A 123 -10.47 -12.68 -9.10
C GLU A 123 -10.70 -12.81 -7.60
N PHE A 124 -9.64 -12.66 -6.77
CA PHE A 124 -9.79 -12.69 -5.31
C PHE A 124 -10.04 -11.29 -4.76
N ALA A 125 -11.02 -11.21 -3.87
CA ALA A 125 -11.56 -9.94 -3.35
C ALA A 125 -11.96 -8.96 -4.46
N LYS A 126 -12.42 -9.48 -5.62
CA LYS A 126 -12.76 -8.68 -6.79
C LYS A 126 -13.75 -7.57 -6.44
N GLY A 127 -13.42 -6.36 -6.88
CA GLY A 127 -14.24 -5.17 -6.65
C GLY A 127 -14.16 -4.56 -5.25
N ARG A 128 -13.39 -5.16 -4.32
CA ARG A 128 -13.22 -4.58 -2.98
C ARG A 128 -12.19 -3.43 -2.97
N PRO A 129 -12.41 -2.39 -2.10
CA PRO A 129 -13.56 -2.18 -1.21
C PRO A 129 -14.88 -2.06 -1.96
N ASP A 130 -15.88 -2.91 -1.60
CA ASP A 130 -17.23 -2.87 -2.14
C ASP A 130 -18.13 -1.89 -1.35
N ALA A 131 -19.41 -1.79 -1.68
CA ALA A 131 -20.32 -0.84 -1.04
C ALA A 131 -20.43 -1.03 0.49
N ALA A 132 -20.38 -2.30 0.97
CA ALA A 132 -20.40 -2.58 2.40
C ALA A 132 -19.09 -2.15 3.07
N ASP A 133 -17.95 -2.42 2.43
CA ASP A 133 -16.65 -1.94 2.88
C ASP A 133 -16.60 -0.40 2.92
N GLU A 134 -17.11 0.27 1.88
CA GLU A 134 -17.13 1.72 1.81
C GLU A 134 -17.92 2.36 2.94
N ALA A 135 -19.10 1.80 3.26
CA ALA A 135 -19.91 2.26 4.39
C ALA A 135 -19.15 2.06 5.71
N GLN A 136 -18.56 0.89 5.92
CA GLN A 136 -17.79 0.57 7.12
C GLN A 136 -16.57 1.48 7.28
N LEU A 137 -15.78 1.70 6.22
CA LEU A 137 -14.57 2.52 6.28
C LEU A 137 -14.90 4.01 6.53
N LYS A 138 -16.01 4.52 6.00
CA LYS A 138 -16.48 5.88 6.30
C LYS A 138 -16.91 6.02 7.75
N GLU A 139 -17.60 5.04 8.33
CA GLU A 139 -17.90 5.01 9.76
C GLU A 139 -16.60 5.00 10.59
N TRP A 140 -15.62 4.18 10.19
CA TRP A 140 -14.32 4.10 10.87
C TRP A 140 -13.52 5.39 10.77
N SER A 141 -13.67 6.16 9.70
CA SER A 141 -13.07 7.48 9.57
C SER A 141 -13.49 8.42 10.72
N VAL A 142 -14.77 8.39 11.10
CA VAL A 142 -15.28 9.16 12.25
C VAL A 142 -14.67 8.65 13.56
N LYS A 143 -14.65 7.33 13.78
CA LYS A 143 -14.06 6.72 14.99
C LYS A 143 -12.56 7.04 15.12
N LEU A 144 -11.82 6.98 14.02
CA LEU A 144 -10.40 7.34 13.98
C LEU A 144 -10.19 8.83 14.31
N LYS A 145 -11.03 9.71 13.78
CA LYS A 145 -10.97 11.15 14.10
C LYS A 145 -11.20 11.43 15.59
N GLU A 146 -12.12 10.72 16.21
CA GLU A 146 -12.33 10.79 17.66
C GLU A 146 -11.14 10.23 18.44
N LYS A 147 -10.58 9.08 18.00
CA LYS A 147 -9.40 8.48 18.61
C LYS A 147 -8.20 9.41 18.57
N VAL A 148 -7.96 10.07 17.45
CA VAL A 148 -6.89 11.07 17.31
C VAL A 148 -7.05 12.22 18.32
N LYS A 149 -8.28 12.69 18.57
CA LYS A 149 -8.55 13.72 19.58
C LYS A 149 -8.29 13.24 21.00
N LYS A 150 -8.71 12.02 21.32
CA LYS A 150 -8.52 11.40 22.65
C LYS A 150 -7.07 11.02 22.91
N GLY A 151 -6.31 10.70 21.87
CA GLY A 151 -4.96 10.17 21.97
C GLY A 151 -4.91 8.74 22.53
N GLY A 152 -3.78 8.39 23.15
CA GLY A 152 -3.52 7.08 23.73
C GLY A 152 -2.79 6.14 22.78
N SER A 153 -2.26 5.05 23.33
CA SER A 153 -1.54 4.03 22.56
C SER A 153 -2.50 3.10 21.83
N VAL A 154 -2.00 2.46 20.79
CA VAL A 154 -2.65 1.39 20.06
C VAL A 154 -1.69 0.20 19.95
N SER A 155 -2.20 -1.00 19.88
CA SER A 155 -1.42 -2.22 19.62
C SER A 155 -1.82 -2.82 18.30
N PHE A 156 -0.84 -3.15 17.47
CA PHE A 156 -1.06 -3.79 16.19
C PHE A 156 -0.60 -5.25 16.22
N PRO A 157 -1.32 -6.16 15.53
CA PRO A 157 -0.91 -7.54 15.39
C PRO A 157 0.31 -7.67 14.47
N GLY A 158 1.16 -8.62 14.78
CA GLY A 158 2.37 -8.96 14.02
C GLY A 158 3.46 -9.51 14.93
N ASN A 159 4.57 -9.91 14.33
CA ASN A 159 5.69 -10.54 15.04
C ASN A 159 6.94 -9.65 14.97
N ARG A 160 7.75 -9.71 16.02
CA ARG A 160 9.12 -9.20 16.06
C ARG A 160 10.04 -10.35 16.52
N PRO A 161 11.01 -10.79 15.71
CA PRO A 161 11.38 -10.28 14.38
C PRO A 161 10.31 -10.58 13.31
N TYR A 162 10.20 -9.70 12.30
CA TYR A 162 9.27 -9.87 11.19
C TYR A 162 9.59 -11.12 10.37
N LYS A 163 8.56 -11.70 9.76
CA LYS A 163 8.76 -12.80 8.81
C LYS A 163 9.73 -12.39 7.69
N LYS A 164 10.47 -13.37 7.16
CA LYS A 164 11.30 -13.14 5.98
C LYS A 164 10.43 -12.77 4.78
N TYR A 165 10.88 -11.78 4.01
CA TYR A 165 10.20 -11.39 2.78
C TYR A 165 10.27 -12.55 1.78
N GLY A 166 9.11 -13.07 1.37
CA GLY A 166 9.00 -14.26 0.54
C GLY A 166 8.04 -14.04 -0.65
N ALA A 167 8.19 -12.93 -1.38
CA ALA A 167 7.39 -12.70 -2.58
C ALA A 167 7.79 -13.68 -3.69
N ILE A 168 6.79 -14.22 -4.40
CA ILE A 168 7.00 -14.97 -5.63
C ILE A 168 7.34 -13.94 -6.72
N PRO A 169 8.55 -13.96 -7.32
CA PRO A 169 8.93 -12.99 -8.32
C PRO A 169 8.11 -13.19 -9.60
N MET A 170 7.32 -12.20 -9.95
CA MET A 170 6.49 -12.18 -11.15
C MET A 170 6.71 -10.88 -11.91
N THR A 171 7.77 -10.84 -12.71
CA THR A 171 8.14 -9.64 -13.47
C THR A 171 7.26 -9.48 -14.71
N PRO A 172 6.40 -8.42 -14.79
CA PRO A 172 5.60 -8.19 -16.00
C PRO A 172 6.44 -7.74 -17.16
N LYS A 173 6.16 -8.28 -18.35
CA LYS A 173 6.72 -7.86 -19.64
C LYS A 173 5.62 -7.50 -20.61
N ALA A 174 5.95 -6.75 -21.66
CA ALA A 174 4.99 -6.44 -22.72
C ALA A 174 5.36 -7.21 -24.01
N LYS A 175 4.37 -7.95 -24.59
CA LYS A 175 4.53 -8.59 -25.90
C LYS A 175 4.44 -7.57 -27.04
N THR A 176 3.44 -6.70 -26.97
CA THR A 176 3.23 -5.58 -27.91
C THR A 176 3.33 -4.27 -27.12
N CYS A 177 3.91 -3.23 -27.70
CA CYS A 177 4.09 -1.96 -26.99
C CYS A 177 4.01 -0.81 -27.99
N GLN A 178 3.25 0.24 -27.64
CA GLN A 178 3.13 1.49 -28.39
C GLN A 178 4.12 2.56 -27.91
N ASN A 179 5.04 2.23 -27.04
CA ASN A 179 6.07 3.11 -26.48
C ASN A 179 5.52 4.41 -25.83
N CYS A 180 4.30 4.35 -25.24
CA CYS A 180 3.66 5.53 -24.63
C CYS A 180 4.32 6.01 -23.32
N GLY A 181 5.28 5.25 -22.75
CA GLY A 181 6.05 5.62 -21.57
C GLY A 181 5.31 5.57 -20.21
N LYS A 182 4.00 5.35 -20.16
CA LYS A 182 3.22 5.39 -18.91
C LYS A 182 3.74 4.41 -17.85
N CYS A 183 4.12 3.19 -18.25
CA CYS A 183 4.68 2.20 -17.34
C CYS A 183 6.08 2.59 -16.81
N VAL A 184 6.86 3.31 -17.60
CA VAL A 184 8.18 3.84 -17.19
C VAL A 184 8.01 4.91 -16.11
N SER A 185 7.08 5.84 -16.32
CA SER A 185 6.85 6.96 -15.40
C SER A 185 6.27 6.51 -14.06
N ILE A 186 5.33 5.54 -14.06
CA ILE A 186 4.66 5.07 -12.84
C ILE A 186 5.51 4.12 -12.00
N CYS A 187 6.58 3.53 -12.56
CA CYS A 187 7.38 2.54 -11.86
C CYS A 187 8.10 3.14 -10.66
N PRO A 188 7.77 2.75 -9.41
CA PRO A 188 8.33 3.40 -8.23
C PRO A 188 9.81 3.12 -8.02
N VAL A 189 10.33 2.06 -8.65
CA VAL A 189 11.73 1.62 -8.52
C VAL A 189 12.52 1.75 -9.82
N GLY A 190 11.93 2.32 -10.88
CA GLY A 190 12.63 2.50 -12.17
C GLY A 190 13.04 1.20 -12.84
N ALA A 191 12.30 0.12 -12.64
CA ALA A 191 12.61 -1.20 -13.21
C ALA A 191 12.31 -1.33 -14.71
N ILE A 192 11.68 -0.32 -15.34
CA ILE A 192 11.32 -0.36 -16.75
C ILE A 192 12.17 0.65 -17.51
N PRO A 193 13.06 0.20 -18.43
CA PRO A 193 13.92 1.09 -19.18
C PRO A 193 13.12 1.93 -20.19
N GLY A 194 13.46 3.22 -20.29
CA GLY A 194 12.75 4.16 -21.16
C GLY A 194 12.97 3.86 -22.65
N GLU A 195 14.15 3.40 -22.99
CA GLU A 195 14.58 3.02 -24.35
C GLU A 195 13.91 1.71 -24.84
N ASN A 196 13.55 0.82 -23.93
CA ASN A 196 12.84 -0.42 -24.24
C ASN A 196 11.73 -0.73 -23.22
N PRO A 197 10.58 -0.06 -23.28
CA PRO A 197 9.49 -0.27 -22.32
C PRO A 197 8.83 -1.65 -22.37
N LYS A 198 9.21 -2.53 -23.30
CA LYS A 198 8.74 -3.92 -23.32
C LYS A 198 9.36 -4.74 -22.19
N GLU A 199 10.60 -4.45 -21.85
CA GLU A 199 11.35 -5.16 -20.84
C GLU A 199 11.08 -4.65 -19.40
N THR A 200 11.56 -5.42 -18.44
CA THR A 200 11.59 -5.06 -17.03
C THR A 200 12.80 -5.70 -16.39
N HIS A 201 13.61 -4.91 -15.71
CA HIS A 201 14.73 -5.37 -14.90
C HIS A 201 14.22 -6.14 -13.69
N ALA A 202 14.40 -7.46 -13.68
CA ALA A 202 13.84 -8.35 -12.67
C ALA A 202 14.47 -8.13 -11.29
N ASP A 203 15.73 -7.75 -11.25
CA ASP A 203 16.51 -7.42 -10.03
C ASP A 203 15.96 -6.19 -9.30
N LYS A 204 15.34 -5.25 -10.03
CA LYS A 204 14.71 -4.03 -9.48
C LYS A 204 13.22 -4.19 -9.23
N CYS A 205 12.56 -5.13 -9.93
CA CYS A 205 11.11 -5.23 -9.94
C CYS A 205 10.55 -5.77 -8.61
N ILE A 206 9.70 -4.99 -7.95
CA ILE A 206 9.01 -5.37 -6.71
C ILE A 206 7.64 -6.02 -6.95
N THR A 207 7.31 -6.39 -8.16
CA THR A 207 6.04 -7.08 -8.52
C THR A 207 4.75 -6.32 -8.11
N CYS A 208 4.81 -4.99 -8.07
CA CYS A 208 3.72 -4.14 -7.58
C CYS A 208 2.53 -3.99 -8.55
N MET A 209 2.64 -4.44 -9.78
CA MET A 209 1.61 -4.38 -10.84
C MET A 209 1.21 -2.97 -11.30
N ALA A 210 1.84 -1.89 -10.86
CA ALA A 210 1.54 -0.54 -11.32
C ALA A 210 1.64 -0.40 -12.85
N CYS A 211 2.66 -0.99 -13.45
CA CYS A 211 2.86 -0.97 -14.91
C CYS A 211 1.81 -1.78 -15.68
N VAL A 212 1.21 -2.78 -15.06
CA VAL A 212 0.11 -3.56 -15.64
C VAL A 212 -1.18 -2.75 -15.59
N SER A 213 -1.48 -2.12 -14.45
CA SER A 213 -2.71 -1.36 -14.25
C SER A 213 -2.80 -0.11 -15.12
N VAL A 214 -1.66 0.55 -15.42
CA VAL A 214 -1.63 1.81 -16.18
C VAL A 214 -1.55 1.62 -17.68
N CYS A 215 -1.30 0.39 -18.16
CA CYS A 215 -1.11 0.12 -19.60
C CYS A 215 -2.43 0.27 -20.37
N PRO A 216 -2.60 1.27 -21.25
CA PRO A 216 -3.88 1.57 -21.90
C PRO A 216 -4.31 0.48 -22.89
N ILE A 217 -3.36 -0.29 -23.41
CA ILE A 217 -3.63 -1.40 -24.34
C ILE A 217 -3.43 -2.77 -23.68
N GLN A 218 -3.33 -2.81 -22.36
CA GLN A 218 -3.16 -4.05 -21.56
C GLN A 218 -2.03 -4.98 -22.05
N ALA A 219 -0.98 -4.38 -22.63
CA ALA A 219 0.14 -5.12 -23.21
C ALA A 219 1.04 -5.79 -22.17
N ARG A 220 1.11 -5.22 -20.97
CA ARG A 220 1.98 -5.74 -19.89
C ARG A 220 1.26 -6.82 -19.10
N ALA A 221 1.92 -7.96 -18.97
CA ALA A 221 1.39 -9.10 -18.22
C ALA A 221 2.52 -9.89 -17.55
N VAL A 222 2.17 -10.63 -16.52
CA VAL A 222 3.00 -11.68 -15.91
C VAL A 222 2.96 -12.91 -16.80
N ASN A 223 4.00 -13.74 -16.74
CA ASN A 223 4.00 -15.04 -17.40
C ASN A 223 2.78 -15.87 -16.94
N PRO A 224 1.89 -16.31 -17.84
CA PRO A 224 0.64 -17.00 -17.46
C PRO A 224 0.87 -18.37 -16.80
N ILE A 225 1.97 -19.07 -17.12
CA ILE A 225 2.31 -20.36 -16.49
C ILE A 225 2.73 -20.12 -15.04
N ALA A 226 3.62 -19.16 -14.81
CA ALA A 226 4.04 -18.77 -13.46
C ALA A 226 2.84 -18.27 -12.61
N LEU A 227 1.95 -17.50 -13.24
CA LEU A 227 0.73 -17.01 -12.61
C LEU A 227 -0.19 -18.15 -12.20
N ALA A 228 -0.43 -19.13 -13.06
CA ALA A 228 -1.27 -20.30 -12.79
C ALA A 228 -0.69 -21.17 -11.66
N GLY A 229 0.62 -21.44 -11.68
CA GLY A 229 1.31 -22.19 -10.62
C GLY A 229 1.18 -21.51 -9.25
N ALA A 230 1.50 -20.22 -9.17
CA ALA A 230 1.38 -19.46 -7.94
C ALA A 230 -0.07 -19.36 -7.44
N LYS A 231 -1.04 -19.20 -8.34
CA LYS A 231 -2.46 -19.21 -8.02
C LYS A 231 -2.89 -20.52 -7.35
N THR A 232 -2.46 -21.65 -7.90
CA THR A 232 -2.77 -22.98 -7.35
C THR A 232 -2.25 -23.11 -5.92
N MET A 233 -1.00 -22.70 -5.66
CA MET A 233 -0.38 -22.71 -4.32
C MET A 233 -1.13 -21.82 -3.31
N LEU A 234 -1.60 -20.65 -3.74
CA LEU A 234 -2.19 -19.64 -2.86
C LEU A 234 -3.72 -19.71 -2.77
N LYS A 235 -4.38 -20.48 -3.62
CA LYS A 235 -5.85 -20.53 -3.75
C LYS A 235 -6.57 -20.69 -2.40
N LYS A 236 -6.13 -21.63 -1.57
CA LYS A 236 -6.76 -21.87 -0.24
C LYS A 236 -6.63 -20.64 0.67
N ALA A 237 -5.47 -20.02 0.70
CA ALA A 237 -5.22 -18.83 1.54
C ALA A 237 -5.94 -17.56 1.06
N LEU A 238 -6.19 -17.46 -0.26
CA LEU A 238 -6.88 -16.34 -0.90
C LEU A 238 -8.40 -16.51 -0.92
N SER A 239 -8.93 -17.72 -0.66
CA SER A 239 -10.36 -18.03 -0.75
C SER A 239 -11.16 -17.52 0.46
N GLY A 240 -12.47 -17.36 0.26
CA GLY A 240 -13.40 -16.84 1.25
C GLY A 240 -13.32 -15.33 1.40
N ARG A 241 -14.37 -14.71 1.92
CA ARG A 241 -14.38 -13.28 2.28
C ARG A 241 -13.59 -13.10 3.58
N LYS A 242 -12.61 -12.20 3.56
CA LYS A 242 -11.94 -11.72 4.78
C LYS A 242 -12.58 -10.41 5.22
N GLU A 243 -12.58 -10.15 6.52
CA GLU A 243 -13.13 -8.91 7.07
C GLU A 243 -12.04 -7.86 7.23
N ASN A 244 -12.48 -6.60 7.23
CA ASN A 244 -11.62 -5.48 7.60
C ASN A 244 -11.48 -5.45 9.13
N GLU A 245 -10.41 -4.88 9.64
CA GLU A 245 -10.13 -4.78 11.07
C GLU A 245 -9.78 -3.33 11.45
N LEU A 246 -10.32 -2.84 12.57
CA LEU A 246 -10.08 -1.50 13.11
C LEU A 246 -9.33 -1.59 14.43
N PHE A 247 -8.32 -0.76 14.63
CA PHE A 247 -7.47 -0.68 15.82
C PHE A 247 -7.55 0.72 16.44
N LEU A 248 -8.02 0.80 17.71
CA LEU A 248 -8.26 2.06 18.44
C LEU A 248 -7.61 2.09 19.83
#